data_d01ed94295d30957859916e0005223b1
#
_entry.id   d01ed94295d30957859916e0005223b1
#
_cell.length_a   1.000
_cell.length_b   1.000
_cell.length_c   1.000
_cell.angle_alpha   90.00
_cell.angle_beta   90.00
_cell.angle_gamma   90.00
#
_symmetry.space_group_name_H-M   'P 1'
#
loop_
_entity.id
_entity.type
_entity.pdbx_description
1 polymer ?
#
loop_
_entity_poly.entity_id
_entity_poly.type
_entity_poly.pdbx_seq_one_letter_code
_entity_poly.pdbx_strand_id
1 'polypeptide(L)'
;MSLSPSPSRRLHVVSLQVPFPPDYGGVIDIYYKLKALKKMGYETWLHTFQYDRSRAEQLNEVAARVSYYPRHRSVIRQLSHIPYIVSSRHCSKLLDDLLSDNAPILFEGLHCCAFLSDKRLKDRVKLVRMHNIEHEYYKELFRKTSGWKKFYYELEAVKLEKYEKILLHADAILAISESDRCYFSSRYPQIPVSLLPAFHAYAEVAPAGPKENYILYHGNLSVEENIEAAEYLLRQVVPLTQGTSW
;
A
#
# COMPACT_ATOMS: atom_id res chain seq x y z
N MET A 1 36.33 -9.44 -25.33
CA MET A 1 35.75 -8.70 -24.21
C MET A 1 34.39 -9.30 -23.90
N SER A 2 34.30 -10.15 -22.87
CA SER A 2 33.02 -10.71 -22.43
C SER A 2 32.26 -9.60 -21.71
N LEU A 3 31.13 -9.19 -22.24
CA LEU A 3 30.19 -8.32 -21.55
C LEU A 3 29.77 -9.05 -20.26
N SER A 4 30.12 -8.50 -19.10
CA SER A 4 29.57 -8.94 -17.84
C SER A 4 28.04 -8.83 -17.96
N PRO A 5 27.27 -9.85 -17.55
CA PRO A 5 25.82 -9.79 -17.61
C PRO A 5 25.36 -8.56 -16.82
N SER A 6 24.54 -7.71 -17.44
CA SER A 6 23.93 -6.59 -16.75
C SER A 6 23.24 -7.13 -15.49
N PRO A 7 23.33 -6.45 -14.34
CA PRO A 7 22.74 -6.95 -13.11
C PRO A 7 21.26 -7.26 -13.36
N SER A 8 20.83 -8.44 -12.95
CA SER A 8 19.44 -8.88 -13.07
C SER A 8 18.53 -7.79 -12.46
N ARG A 9 17.70 -7.17 -13.30
CA ARG A 9 16.71 -6.17 -12.86
C ARG A 9 15.50 -6.85 -12.19
N ARG A 10 15.73 -7.94 -11.45
CA ARG A 10 14.66 -8.61 -10.72
C ARG A 10 14.29 -7.83 -9.46
N LEU A 11 13.01 -7.80 -9.16
CA LEU A 11 12.45 -7.18 -7.95
C LEU A 11 11.31 -8.05 -7.42
N HIS A 12 11.41 -8.45 -6.15
CA HIS A 12 10.27 -9.04 -5.44
C HIS A 12 9.35 -7.93 -4.95
N VAL A 13 8.05 -8.04 -5.22
CA VAL A 13 7.02 -7.12 -4.74
C VAL A 13 6.04 -7.90 -3.88
N VAL A 14 5.96 -7.58 -2.60
CA VAL A 14 5.04 -8.22 -1.65
C VAL A 14 3.82 -7.34 -1.47
N SER A 15 2.70 -7.75 -2.05
CA SER A 15 1.44 -7.01 -2.06
C SER A 15 0.50 -7.49 -0.96
N LEU A 16 -0.22 -6.56 -0.33
CA LEU A 16 -1.16 -6.83 0.76
C LEU A 16 -2.37 -7.69 0.33
N GLN A 17 -2.73 -7.66 -0.95
CA GLN A 17 -3.78 -8.49 -1.57
C GLN A 17 -3.62 -8.48 -3.10
N VAL A 18 -4.42 -9.31 -3.80
CA VAL A 18 -4.43 -9.41 -5.27
C VAL A 18 -4.73 -8.02 -5.88
N PRO A 19 -3.78 -7.40 -6.62
CA PRO A 19 -3.95 -6.04 -7.12
C PRO A 19 -4.72 -5.97 -8.45
N PHE A 20 -5.76 -6.80 -8.60
CA PHE A 20 -6.64 -6.83 -9.77
C PHE A 20 -8.05 -7.27 -9.38
N PRO A 21 -9.13 -6.66 -9.96
CA PRO A 21 -9.09 -5.45 -10.80
C PRO A 21 -8.59 -4.22 -10.02
N PRO A 22 -7.95 -3.23 -10.70
CA PRO A 22 -7.48 -2.00 -10.07
C PRO A 22 -8.65 -1.02 -9.88
N ASP A 23 -9.46 -1.23 -8.86
CA ASP A 23 -10.77 -0.58 -8.63
C ASP A 23 -10.80 0.31 -7.38
N TYR A 24 -9.75 0.32 -6.54
CA TYR A 24 -9.60 1.25 -5.42
C TYR A 24 -8.12 1.59 -5.15
N GLY A 25 -7.87 2.69 -4.41
CA GLY A 25 -6.58 3.35 -4.29
C GLY A 25 -5.36 2.46 -4.10
N GLY A 26 -5.36 1.58 -3.10
CA GLY A 26 -4.21 0.71 -2.81
C GLY A 26 -3.90 -0.30 -3.93
N VAL A 27 -4.94 -0.90 -4.55
CA VAL A 27 -4.72 -1.85 -5.65
C VAL A 27 -4.40 -1.16 -6.97
N ILE A 28 -4.96 0.06 -7.20
CA ILE A 28 -4.61 0.91 -8.34
C ILE A 28 -3.11 1.22 -8.29
N ASP A 29 -2.61 1.72 -7.16
CA ASP A 29 -1.19 2.06 -6.99
C ASP A 29 -0.28 0.86 -7.30
N ILE A 30 -0.57 -0.30 -6.72
CA ILE A 30 0.25 -1.50 -6.91
C ILE A 30 0.22 -1.98 -8.36
N TYR A 31 -0.96 -2.07 -8.98
CA TYR A 31 -1.10 -2.57 -10.35
C TYR A 31 -0.36 -1.68 -11.36
N TYR A 32 -0.56 -0.36 -11.30
CA TYR A 32 0.10 0.56 -12.23
C TYR A 32 1.59 0.72 -11.95
N LYS A 33 2.04 0.54 -10.71
CA LYS A 33 3.46 0.43 -10.36
C LYS A 33 4.10 -0.80 -11.00
N LEU A 34 3.47 -1.97 -10.93
CA LEU A 34 3.95 -3.18 -11.63
C LEU A 34 4.06 -2.94 -13.14
N LYS A 35 3.06 -2.29 -13.73
CA LYS A 35 3.07 -1.91 -15.15
C LYS A 35 4.21 -0.96 -15.49
N ALA A 36 4.48 0.03 -14.65
CA ALA A 36 5.59 0.97 -14.81
C ALA A 36 6.94 0.27 -14.68
N LEU A 37 7.12 -0.59 -13.67
CA LEU A 37 8.33 -1.38 -13.47
C LEU A 37 8.63 -2.28 -14.68
N LYS A 38 7.61 -2.96 -15.23
CA LYS A 38 7.74 -3.74 -16.46
C LYS A 38 8.19 -2.88 -17.64
N LYS A 39 7.58 -1.69 -17.84
CA LYS A 39 7.97 -0.73 -18.88
C LYS A 39 9.43 -0.27 -18.73
N MET A 40 9.92 -0.19 -17.50
CA MET A 40 11.32 0.13 -17.18
C MET A 40 12.28 -1.06 -17.33
N GLY A 41 11.79 -2.24 -17.73
CA GLY A 41 12.57 -3.45 -17.93
C GLY A 41 12.88 -4.23 -16.64
N TYR A 42 12.11 -4.03 -15.58
CA TYR A 42 12.22 -4.86 -14.37
C TYR A 42 11.47 -6.19 -14.54
N GLU A 43 12.09 -7.27 -14.09
CA GLU A 43 11.47 -8.59 -13.93
C GLU A 43 10.85 -8.65 -12.53
N THR A 44 9.57 -8.30 -12.41
CA THR A 44 8.89 -8.32 -11.10
C THR A 44 8.34 -9.70 -10.77
N TRP A 45 8.64 -10.18 -9.56
CA TRP A 45 8.03 -11.35 -8.96
C TRP A 45 7.03 -10.88 -7.90
N LEU A 46 5.74 -10.99 -8.24
CA LEU A 46 4.65 -10.57 -7.37
C LEU A 46 4.28 -11.67 -6.38
N HIS A 47 4.34 -11.32 -5.10
CA HIS A 47 3.87 -12.14 -3.97
C HIS A 47 2.62 -11.50 -3.41
N THR A 48 1.47 -12.17 -3.49
CA THR A 48 0.19 -11.56 -3.12
C THR A 48 -0.65 -12.46 -2.23
N PHE A 49 -1.39 -11.84 -1.29
CA PHE A 49 -2.28 -12.57 -0.39
C PHE A 49 -3.69 -12.66 -0.96
N GLN A 50 -4.22 -13.88 -0.98
CA GLN A 50 -5.55 -14.18 -1.48
C GLN A 50 -6.53 -14.35 -0.31
N TYR A 51 -7.61 -13.56 -0.29
CA TYR A 51 -8.69 -13.70 0.70
C TYR A 51 -10.06 -13.23 0.19
N ASP A 52 -10.22 -11.99 -0.30
CA ASP A 52 -11.49 -11.46 -0.81
C ASP A 52 -11.47 -11.30 -2.34
N ARG A 53 -10.27 -11.42 -2.94
CA ARG A 53 -10.05 -11.31 -4.38
C ARG A 53 -9.53 -12.62 -4.94
N SER A 54 -10.09 -13.05 -6.06
CA SER A 54 -9.66 -14.26 -6.77
C SER A 54 -8.29 -14.06 -7.44
N ARG A 55 -7.68 -15.18 -7.85
CA ARG A 55 -6.53 -15.14 -8.74
C ARG A 55 -6.91 -14.44 -10.06
N ALA A 56 -5.98 -13.69 -10.61
CA ALA A 56 -6.20 -12.92 -11.83
C ALA A 56 -5.07 -13.20 -12.82
N GLU A 57 -5.40 -13.77 -13.97
CA GLU A 57 -4.44 -14.09 -15.03
C GLU A 57 -3.83 -12.83 -15.64
N GLN A 58 -4.57 -11.71 -15.61
CA GLN A 58 -4.11 -10.39 -16.06
C GLN A 58 -2.86 -9.90 -15.35
N LEU A 59 -2.56 -10.41 -14.14
CA LEU A 59 -1.33 -10.08 -13.43
C LEU A 59 -0.07 -10.62 -14.12
N ASN A 60 -0.19 -11.69 -14.93
CA ASN A 60 0.92 -12.20 -15.74
C ASN A 60 1.31 -11.23 -16.88
N GLU A 61 0.44 -10.27 -17.21
CA GLU A 61 0.76 -9.21 -18.16
C GLU A 61 1.70 -8.14 -17.56
N VAL A 62 1.73 -7.99 -16.24
CA VAL A 62 2.48 -6.93 -15.55
C VAL A 62 3.58 -7.45 -14.62
N ALA A 63 3.59 -8.74 -14.31
CA ALA A 63 4.60 -9.40 -13.51
C ALA A 63 5.14 -10.65 -14.24
N ALA A 64 6.43 -10.94 -14.09
CA ALA A 64 7.07 -12.13 -14.68
C ALA A 64 6.67 -13.42 -13.94
N ARG A 65 6.36 -13.31 -12.66
CA ARG A 65 5.89 -14.41 -11.81
C ARG A 65 4.88 -13.88 -10.82
N VAL A 66 3.79 -14.64 -10.58
CA VAL A 66 2.78 -14.32 -9.56
C VAL A 66 2.62 -15.51 -8.62
N SER A 67 2.87 -15.28 -7.33
CA SER A 67 2.70 -16.26 -6.25
C SER A 67 1.58 -15.82 -5.33
N TYR A 68 0.67 -16.73 -5.02
CA TYR A 68 -0.50 -16.48 -4.19
C TYR A 68 -0.38 -17.20 -2.85
N TYR A 69 -0.60 -16.47 -1.75
CA TYR A 69 -0.54 -16.99 -0.39
C TYR A 69 -1.88 -16.83 0.31
N PRO A 70 -2.26 -17.76 1.21
CA PRO A 70 -3.47 -17.62 1.99
C PRO A 70 -3.30 -16.50 3.04
N ARG A 71 -4.34 -15.69 3.24
CA ARG A 71 -4.45 -14.84 4.42
C ARG A 71 -5.15 -15.62 5.53
N HIS A 72 -4.51 -15.76 6.68
CA HIS A 72 -5.03 -16.51 7.80
C HIS A 72 -5.98 -15.66 8.65
N ARG A 73 -7.30 -15.96 8.59
CA ARG A 73 -8.35 -15.28 9.35
C ARG A 73 -8.66 -16.04 10.65
N SER A 74 -7.73 -16.07 11.59
CA SER A 74 -7.92 -16.74 12.89
C SER A 74 -8.10 -15.72 14.01
N VAL A 75 -9.08 -15.94 14.89
CA VAL A 75 -9.31 -15.11 16.09
C VAL A 75 -8.07 -15.14 17.01
N ILE A 76 -7.36 -16.28 17.08
CA ILE A 76 -6.13 -16.41 17.88
C ILE A 76 -5.07 -15.39 17.43
N ARG A 77 -4.99 -15.07 16.14
CA ARG A 77 -4.05 -14.07 15.62
C ARG A 77 -4.41 -12.64 16.03
N GLN A 78 -5.66 -12.36 16.39
CA GLN A 78 -6.07 -11.07 16.95
C GLN A 78 -5.54 -10.88 18.38
N LEU A 79 -5.35 -11.96 19.13
CA LEU A 79 -4.79 -11.93 20.49
C LEU A 79 -3.25 -11.79 20.50
N SER A 80 -2.61 -11.90 19.35
CA SER A 80 -1.16 -11.69 19.21
C SER A 80 -0.77 -10.25 19.56
N HIS A 81 0.46 -10.05 20.04
CA HIS A 81 1.09 -8.71 20.19
C HIS A 81 1.44 -8.08 18.83
N ILE A 82 1.51 -8.89 17.76
CA ILE A 82 1.68 -8.41 16.38
C ILE A 82 0.32 -7.97 15.85
N PRO A 83 0.22 -6.80 15.17
CA PRO A 83 -1.04 -6.34 14.57
C PRO A 83 -1.68 -7.40 13.69
N TYR A 84 -3.01 -7.50 13.73
CA TYR A 84 -3.74 -8.52 12.97
C TYR A 84 -3.51 -8.42 11.46
N ILE A 85 -3.41 -7.18 10.95
CA ILE A 85 -3.14 -6.96 9.52
C ILE A 85 -1.81 -7.57 9.07
N VAL A 86 -0.82 -7.66 9.96
CA VAL A 86 0.50 -8.27 9.71
C VAL A 86 0.45 -9.77 9.99
N SER A 87 0.01 -10.17 11.21
CA SER A 87 0.01 -11.56 11.65
C SER A 87 -0.83 -12.47 10.76
N SER A 88 -1.91 -11.93 10.18
CA SER A 88 -2.76 -12.66 9.23
C SER A 88 -2.06 -12.96 7.89
N ARG A 89 -0.97 -12.27 7.58
CA ARG A 89 -0.15 -12.44 6.36
C ARG A 89 1.19 -13.13 6.61
N HIS A 90 1.42 -13.62 7.82
CA HIS A 90 2.61 -14.40 8.13
C HIS A 90 2.48 -15.82 7.53
N CYS A 91 3.27 -16.10 6.46
CA CYS A 91 3.25 -17.35 5.73
C CYS A 91 4.70 -17.79 5.42
N SER A 92 5.13 -18.96 5.95
CA SER A 92 6.49 -19.48 5.75
C SER A 92 6.84 -19.64 4.28
N LYS A 93 5.90 -20.09 3.44
CA LYS A 93 6.12 -20.21 2.00
C LYS A 93 6.50 -18.90 1.34
N LEU A 94 5.97 -17.75 1.78
CA LEU A 94 6.42 -16.45 1.27
C LEU A 94 7.92 -16.25 1.56
N LEU A 95 8.35 -16.56 2.78
CA LEU A 95 9.74 -16.40 3.15
C LEU A 95 10.65 -17.35 2.34
N ASP A 96 10.25 -18.61 2.15
CA ASP A 96 10.99 -19.56 1.31
C ASP A 96 11.11 -19.06 -0.14
N ASP A 97 10.02 -18.51 -0.70
CA ASP A 97 10.03 -17.92 -2.04
C ASP A 97 10.93 -16.66 -2.11
N LEU A 98 10.95 -15.82 -1.07
CA LEU A 98 11.87 -14.68 -0.98
C LEU A 98 13.33 -15.10 -0.87
N LEU A 99 13.62 -16.21 -0.21
CA LEU A 99 14.99 -16.75 -0.05
C LEU A 99 15.52 -17.47 -1.30
N SER A 100 14.70 -17.62 -2.34
CA SER A 100 15.09 -18.34 -3.56
C SER A 100 16.18 -17.64 -4.39
N ASP A 101 16.41 -16.35 -4.15
CA ASP A 101 17.48 -15.56 -4.76
C ASP A 101 17.90 -14.38 -3.86
N ASN A 102 18.68 -13.42 -4.40
CA ASN A 102 19.16 -12.24 -3.69
C ASN A 102 18.64 -10.91 -4.27
N ALA A 103 17.59 -10.93 -5.08
CA ALA A 103 17.02 -9.72 -5.66
C ALA A 103 16.38 -8.81 -4.58
N PRO A 104 16.35 -7.50 -4.76
CA PRO A 104 15.70 -6.57 -3.83
C PRO A 104 14.23 -6.92 -3.56
N ILE A 105 13.71 -6.48 -2.41
CA ILE A 105 12.33 -6.73 -2.00
C ILE A 105 11.64 -5.38 -1.74
N LEU A 106 10.48 -5.17 -2.35
CA LEU A 106 9.57 -4.06 -2.08
C LEU A 106 8.35 -4.60 -1.32
N PHE A 107 8.19 -4.17 -0.07
CA PHE A 107 7.02 -4.48 0.76
C PHE A 107 5.97 -3.38 0.62
N GLU A 108 4.77 -3.74 0.18
CA GLU A 108 3.64 -2.84 -0.02
C GLU A 108 2.82 -2.67 1.27
N GLY A 109 3.16 -1.65 2.03
CA GLY A 109 2.57 -1.32 3.32
C GLY A 109 3.13 -2.12 4.50
N LEU A 110 2.88 -1.62 5.70
CA LEU A 110 3.24 -2.27 6.95
C LEU A 110 2.64 -3.68 7.08
N HIS A 111 1.50 -3.91 6.43
CA HIS A 111 0.80 -5.19 6.30
C HIS A 111 1.70 -6.34 5.81
N CYS A 112 2.65 -6.04 4.94
CA CYS A 112 3.52 -7.01 4.28
C CYS A 112 4.84 -7.25 5.00
N CYS A 113 5.13 -6.49 6.07
CA CYS A 113 6.43 -6.45 6.74
C CYS A 113 6.69 -7.59 7.76
N ALA A 114 5.93 -8.70 7.69
CA ALA A 114 6.08 -9.80 8.64
C ALA A 114 7.51 -10.39 8.69
N PHE A 115 8.26 -10.31 7.58
CA PHE A 115 9.62 -10.84 7.46
C PHE A 115 10.70 -9.77 7.30
N LEU A 116 10.35 -8.47 7.45
CA LEU A 116 11.28 -7.36 7.23
C LEU A 116 12.53 -7.45 8.13
N SER A 117 12.37 -7.96 9.36
CA SER A 117 13.46 -8.15 10.34
C SER A 117 14.05 -9.58 10.34
N ASP A 118 13.67 -10.46 9.41
CA ASP A 118 14.19 -11.82 9.38
C ASP A 118 15.70 -11.81 9.06
N LYS A 119 16.49 -12.46 9.94
CA LYS A 119 17.96 -12.47 9.84
C LYS A 119 18.47 -13.09 8.53
N ARG A 120 17.70 -13.98 7.91
CA ARG A 120 18.03 -14.59 6.61
C ARG A 120 17.96 -13.60 5.46
N LEU A 121 17.23 -12.49 5.62
CA LEU A 121 17.11 -11.39 4.65
C LEU A 121 18.01 -10.19 5.00
N LYS A 122 18.93 -10.30 5.96
CA LYS A 122 19.72 -9.17 6.47
C LYS A 122 20.57 -8.48 5.38
N ASP A 123 21.08 -9.25 4.42
CA ASP A 123 21.95 -8.76 3.35
C ASP A 123 21.17 -8.39 2.06
N ARG A 124 19.83 -8.45 2.12
CA ARG A 124 18.94 -8.08 1.02
C ARG A 124 18.55 -6.60 1.10
N VAL A 125 18.53 -5.92 -0.03
CA VAL A 125 17.93 -4.59 -0.13
C VAL A 125 16.41 -4.71 0.09
N LYS A 126 15.89 -4.02 1.08
CA LYS A 126 14.48 -4.04 1.52
C LYS A 126 13.91 -2.64 1.51
N LEU A 127 12.96 -2.42 0.62
CA LEU A 127 12.23 -1.16 0.51
C LEU A 127 10.83 -1.35 1.08
N VAL A 128 10.32 -0.36 1.78
CA VAL A 128 8.95 -0.37 2.28
C VAL A 128 8.18 0.80 1.70
N ARG A 129 7.14 0.51 0.94
CA ARG A 129 6.17 1.49 0.44
C ARG A 129 5.09 1.69 1.51
N MET A 130 5.01 2.88 2.09
CA MET A 130 3.96 3.22 3.05
C MET A 130 2.78 3.85 2.32
N HIS A 131 1.59 3.29 2.52
CA HIS A 131 0.33 3.79 1.95
C HIS A 131 -0.38 4.75 2.91
N ASN A 132 -0.16 4.57 4.22
CA ASN A 132 -0.71 5.38 5.30
C ASN A 132 0.24 5.33 6.51
N ILE A 133 0.03 6.21 7.47
CA ILE A 133 0.48 6.04 8.85
C ILE A 133 -0.58 5.15 9.53
N GLU A 134 -0.35 3.82 9.51
CA GLU A 134 -1.38 2.82 9.82
C GLU A 134 -2.02 2.99 11.21
N HIS A 135 -1.24 3.32 12.23
CA HIS A 135 -1.78 3.51 13.58
C HIS A 135 -2.67 4.76 13.68
N GLU A 136 -2.38 5.82 12.90
CA GLU A 136 -3.25 7.01 12.85
C GLU A 136 -4.56 6.69 12.12
N TYR A 137 -4.51 5.95 11.02
CA TYR A 137 -5.71 5.48 10.34
C TYR A 137 -6.61 4.67 11.28
N TYR A 138 -6.03 3.76 12.10
CA TYR A 138 -6.79 3.00 13.08
C TYR A 138 -7.32 3.86 14.24
N LYS A 139 -6.60 4.93 14.64
CA LYS A 139 -7.12 5.94 15.58
C LYS A 139 -8.33 6.69 15.02
N GLU A 140 -8.34 6.99 13.71
CA GLU A 140 -9.52 7.58 13.05
C GLU A 140 -10.71 6.59 13.03
N LEU A 141 -10.48 5.34 12.69
CA LEU A 141 -11.51 4.31 12.76
C LEU A 141 -12.09 4.17 14.19
N PHE A 142 -11.23 4.24 15.21
CA PHE A 142 -11.66 4.26 16.62
C PHE A 142 -12.56 5.44 16.93
N ARG A 143 -12.26 6.64 16.43
CA ARG A 143 -13.06 7.85 16.67
C ARG A 143 -14.44 7.77 16.00
N LYS A 144 -14.50 7.19 14.80
CA LYS A 144 -15.75 7.08 14.01
C LYS A 144 -16.62 5.89 14.40
N THR A 145 -16.08 4.89 15.05
CA THR A 145 -16.81 3.64 15.37
C THR A 145 -17.36 3.64 16.78
N SER A 146 -18.53 3.01 16.96
CA SER A 146 -19.18 2.79 18.26
C SER A 146 -19.26 1.29 18.63
N GLY A 147 -19.58 1.00 19.88
CA GLY A 147 -19.75 -0.38 20.37
C GLY A 147 -18.41 -1.11 20.53
N TRP A 148 -18.45 -2.45 20.56
CA TRP A 148 -17.29 -3.30 20.86
C TRP A 148 -16.17 -3.21 19.81
N LYS A 149 -16.47 -2.90 18.56
CA LYS A 149 -15.49 -2.69 17.50
C LYS A 149 -14.52 -1.54 17.81
N LYS A 150 -14.96 -0.56 18.58
CA LYS A 150 -14.14 0.57 19.03
C LYS A 150 -12.91 0.08 19.79
N PHE A 151 -13.08 -0.84 20.73
CA PHE A 151 -11.97 -1.41 21.51
C PHE A 151 -10.99 -2.21 20.65
N TYR A 152 -11.49 -2.88 19.61
CA TYR A 152 -10.63 -3.55 18.64
C TYR A 152 -9.73 -2.56 17.90
N TYR A 153 -10.28 -1.45 17.41
CA TYR A 153 -9.48 -0.44 16.70
C TYR A 153 -8.46 0.25 17.60
N GLU A 154 -8.82 0.53 18.86
CA GLU A 154 -7.91 1.10 19.83
C GLU A 154 -6.71 0.16 20.09
N LEU A 155 -6.98 -1.11 20.36
CA LEU A 155 -5.94 -2.11 20.60
C LEU A 155 -5.03 -2.28 19.38
N GLU A 156 -5.60 -2.37 18.19
CA GLU A 156 -4.82 -2.51 16.96
C GLU A 156 -4.01 -1.23 16.66
N ALA A 157 -4.52 -0.03 16.92
CA ALA A 157 -3.76 1.21 16.79
C ALA A 157 -2.51 1.21 17.67
N VAL A 158 -2.64 0.80 18.94
CA VAL A 158 -1.49 0.67 19.87
C VAL A 158 -0.49 -0.38 19.39
N LYS A 159 -0.97 -1.52 18.88
CA LYS A 159 -0.09 -2.55 18.34
C LYS A 159 0.65 -2.05 17.10
N LEU A 160 -0.05 -1.36 16.19
CA LEU A 160 0.52 -0.80 14.97
C LEU A 160 1.59 0.24 15.26
N GLU A 161 1.35 1.15 16.20
CA GLU A 161 2.33 2.16 16.61
C GLU A 161 3.61 1.54 17.16
N LYS A 162 3.48 0.47 17.96
CA LYS A 162 4.64 -0.29 18.45
C LYS A 162 5.34 -1.07 17.33
N TYR A 163 4.55 -1.67 16.43
CA TYR A 163 5.06 -2.50 15.35
C TYR A 163 5.74 -1.68 14.25
N GLU A 164 5.37 -0.41 14.08
CA GLU A 164 5.97 0.49 13.08
C GLU A 164 7.50 0.57 13.21
N LYS A 165 8.05 0.32 14.41
CA LYS A 165 9.51 0.21 14.63
C LYS A 165 10.18 -0.87 13.78
N ILE A 166 9.42 -1.82 13.20
CA ILE A 166 9.95 -2.81 12.26
C ILE A 166 10.60 -2.13 11.04
N LEU A 167 10.16 -0.91 10.70
CA LEU A 167 10.74 -0.11 9.61
C LEU A 167 12.24 0.17 9.79
N LEU A 168 12.76 0.09 11.02
CA LEU A 168 14.20 0.19 11.30
C LEU A 168 15.05 -0.88 10.57
N HIS A 169 14.43 -1.92 10.06
CA HIS A 169 15.07 -2.96 9.26
C HIS A 169 14.95 -2.76 7.74
N ALA A 170 14.37 -1.63 7.31
CA ALA A 170 14.31 -1.24 5.91
C ALA A 170 15.54 -0.43 5.50
N ASP A 171 15.97 -0.56 4.25
CA ASP A 171 17.03 0.26 3.67
C ASP A 171 16.50 1.60 3.15
N ALA A 172 15.21 1.69 2.81
CA ALA A 172 14.51 2.95 2.53
C ALA A 172 13.01 2.81 2.71
N ILE A 173 12.36 3.95 3.01
CA ILE A 173 10.90 4.10 3.07
C ILE A 173 10.45 4.97 1.90
N LEU A 174 9.40 4.53 1.20
CA LEU A 174 8.78 5.24 0.09
C LEU A 174 7.41 5.75 0.55
N ALA A 175 7.30 7.03 0.87
CA ALA A 175 6.07 7.64 1.35
C ALA A 175 5.18 8.07 0.18
N ILE A 176 3.85 7.98 0.35
CA ILE A 176 2.89 8.30 -0.71
C ILE A 176 2.62 9.80 -0.82
N SER A 177 2.73 10.53 0.28
CA SER A 177 2.48 11.97 0.38
C SER A 177 3.64 12.71 1.05
N GLU A 178 3.68 14.02 0.87
CA GLU A 178 4.69 14.86 1.52
C GLU A 178 4.52 14.89 3.05
N SER A 179 3.29 14.86 3.55
CA SER A 179 3.01 14.76 4.98
C SER A 179 3.56 13.46 5.57
N ASP A 180 3.35 12.33 4.88
CA ASP A 180 3.88 11.03 5.33
C ASP A 180 5.41 11.00 5.25
N ARG A 181 5.99 11.60 4.19
CA ARG A 181 7.44 11.73 4.07
C ARG A 181 8.03 12.49 5.26
N CYS A 182 7.43 13.62 5.63
CA CYS A 182 7.87 14.41 6.79
C CYS A 182 7.73 13.61 8.09
N TYR A 183 6.61 12.91 8.27
CA TYR A 183 6.39 12.05 9.43
C TYR A 183 7.48 10.99 9.57
N PHE A 184 7.68 10.16 8.53
CA PHE A 184 8.64 9.06 8.59
C PHE A 184 10.09 9.56 8.67
N SER A 185 10.44 10.66 8.01
CA SER A 185 11.79 11.26 8.11
C SER A 185 12.09 11.77 9.52
N SER A 186 11.11 12.37 10.20
CA SER A 186 11.25 12.82 11.58
C SER A 186 11.32 11.64 12.56
N ARG A 187 10.51 10.61 12.32
CA ARG A 187 10.38 9.44 13.20
C ARG A 187 11.56 8.47 13.09
N TYR A 188 12.14 8.35 11.88
CA TYR A 188 13.22 7.42 11.55
C TYR A 188 14.36 8.13 10.79
N PRO A 189 15.08 9.10 11.43
CA PRO A 189 16.08 9.92 10.76
C PRO A 189 17.26 9.13 10.19
N GLN A 190 17.48 7.90 10.65
CA GLN A 190 18.55 7.01 10.16
C GLN A 190 18.16 6.25 8.89
N ILE A 191 16.91 6.32 8.43
CA ILE A 191 16.44 5.63 7.23
C ILE A 191 16.13 6.65 6.15
N PRO A 192 16.65 6.50 4.93
CA PRO A 192 16.26 7.34 3.80
C PRO A 192 14.75 7.26 3.55
N VAL A 193 14.08 8.41 3.50
CA VAL A 193 12.66 8.50 3.17
C VAL A 193 12.47 9.32 1.91
N SER A 194 11.91 8.72 0.87
CA SER A 194 11.64 9.36 -0.41
C SER A 194 10.14 9.48 -0.67
N LEU A 195 9.74 10.60 -1.29
CA LEU A 195 8.39 10.75 -1.81
C LEU A 195 8.25 9.94 -3.10
N LEU A 196 7.28 9.06 -3.14
CA LEU A 196 6.86 8.35 -4.34
C LEU A 196 5.34 8.43 -4.43
N PRO A 197 4.74 9.34 -5.22
CA PRO A 197 3.30 9.49 -5.36
C PRO A 197 2.61 8.21 -5.85
N ALA A 198 1.29 8.13 -5.69
CA ALA A 198 0.52 6.98 -6.14
C ALA A 198 0.57 6.84 -7.66
N PHE A 199 0.68 5.60 -8.12
CA PHE A 199 0.59 5.27 -9.54
C PHE A 199 -0.88 5.16 -9.97
N HIS A 200 -1.18 5.55 -11.21
CA HIS A 200 -2.51 5.54 -11.79
C HIS A 200 -2.48 5.23 -13.30
N ALA A 201 -3.68 5.06 -13.88
CA ALA A 201 -3.83 4.68 -15.28
C ALA A 201 -3.41 5.76 -16.29
N TYR A 202 -3.51 7.04 -15.88
CA TYR A 202 -3.40 8.17 -16.79
C TYR A 202 -1.94 8.52 -17.03
N ALA A 203 -1.46 8.33 -18.25
CA ALA A 203 -0.10 8.67 -18.67
C ALA A 203 0.00 10.09 -19.23
N GLU A 204 -1.13 10.66 -19.67
CA GLU A 204 -1.20 11.95 -20.31
C GLU A 204 -2.34 12.79 -19.72
N VAL A 205 -2.13 14.09 -19.65
CA VAL A 205 -3.18 15.05 -19.28
C VAL A 205 -3.77 15.56 -20.59
N ALA A 206 -5.05 15.31 -20.83
CA ALA A 206 -5.75 15.92 -21.95
C ALA A 206 -5.79 17.44 -21.78
N PRO A 207 -5.70 18.23 -22.88
CA PRO A 207 -5.94 19.66 -22.81
C PRO A 207 -7.30 19.93 -22.18
N ALA A 208 -7.36 20.95 -21.32
CA ALA A 208 -8.66 21.37 -20.76
C ALA A 208 -9.61 21.74 -21.91
N GLY A 209 -10.80 21.17 -21.90
CA GLY A 209 -11.90 21.58 -22.77
C GLY A 209 -12.35 23.02 -22.49
N PRO A 210 -13.35 23.52 -23.23
CA PRO A 210 -13.94 24.81 -22.92
C PRO A 210 -14.38 24.85 -21.45
N LYS A 211 -14.20 26.01 -20.82
CA LYS A 211 -14.69 26.21 -19.45
C LYS A 211 -16.21 26.04 -19.41
N GLU A 212 -16.67 25.17 -18.53
CA GLU A 212 -18.09 24.96 -18.27
C GLU A 212 -18.40 25.34 -16.81
N ASN A 213 -19.65 25.76 -16.57
CA ASN A 213 -20.08 26.23 -15.26
C ASN A 213 -20.55 25.07 -14.38
N TYR A 214 -19.63 24.19 -13.97
CA TYR A 214 -19.93 23.14 -13.01
C TYR A 214 -18.75 22.89 -12.06
N ILE A 215 -19.07 22.35 -10.89
CA ILE A 215 -18.07 21.84 -9.93
C ILE A 215 -18.17 20.31 -9.96
N LEU A 216 -17.05 19.64 -10.28
CA LEU A 216 -16.97 18.19 -10.31
C LEU A 216 -16.43 17.67 -8.98
N TYR A 217 -17.19 16.78 -8.34
CA TYR A 217 -16.71 15.91 -7.29
C TYR A 217 -16.49 14.50 -7.84
N HIS A 218 -15.32 13.92 -7.56
CA HIS A 218 -14.95 12.57 -7.98
C HIS A 218 -14.54 11.73 -6.77
N GLY A 219 -15.19 10.57 -6.58
CA GLY A 219 -14.86 9.63 -5.49
C GLY A 219 -15.59 8.30 -5.66
N ASN A 220 -15.01 7.22 -5.10
CA ASN A 220 -15.68 5.93 -5.03
C ASN A 220 -16.69 5.95 -3.89
N LEU A 221 -17.98 6.07 -4.21
CA LEU A 221 -19.09 6.14 -3.23
C LEU A 221 -19.40 4.78 -2.55
N SER A 222 -18.62 3.74 -2.75
CA SER A 222 -18.65 2.54 -1.89
C SER A 222 -17.78 2.68 -0.63
N VAL A 223 -17.05 3.79 -0.52
CA VAL A 223 -16.14 4.13 0.59
C VAL A 223 -16.81 5.21 1.44
N GLU A 224 -16.94 4.97 2.73
CA GLU A 224 -17.70 5.83 3.67
C GLU A 224 -17.14 7.26 3.69
N GLU A 225 -15.84 7.46 3.69
CA GLU A 225 -15.20 8.76 3.69
C GLU A 225 -15.54 9.59 2.44
N ASN A 226 -15.74 8.93 1.30
CA ASN A 226 -16.15 9.62 0.07
C ASN A 226 -17.64 9.99 0.10
N ILE A 227 -18.49 9.18 0.76
CA ILE A 227 -19.89 9.52 1.00
C ILE A 227 -19.96 10.74 1.92
N GLU A 228 -19.27 10.72 3.06
CA GLU A 228 -19.20 11.85 4.00
C GLU A 228 -18.74 13.15 3.29
N ALA A 229 -17.71 13.06 2.45
CA ALA A 229 -17.20 14.19 1.68
C ALA A 229 -18.23 14.71 0.66
N ALA A 230 -18.93 13.83 -0.06
CA ALA A 230 -19.98 14.21 -1.00
C ALA A 230 -21.16 14.90 -0.27
N GLU A 231 -21.59 14.36 0.88
CA GLU A 231 -22.63 14.97 1.70
C GLU A 231 -22.21 16.34 2.25
N TYR A 232 -20.97 16.48 2.71
CA TYR A 232 -20.42 17.74 3.16
C TYR A 232 -20.46 18.80 2.04
N LEU A 233 -20.00 18.43 0.83
CA LEU A 233 -20.05 19.32 -0.32
C LEU A 233 -21.48 19.76 -0.63
N LEU A 234 -22.43 18.83 -0.71
CA LEU A 234 -23.82 19.13 -1.02
C LEU A 234 -24.49 20.02 0.04
N ARG A 235 -24.26 19.73 1.32
CA ARG A 235 -24.98 20.39 2.42
C ARG A 235 -24.32 21.68 2.90
N GLN A 236 -22.99 21.78 2.82
CA GLN A 236 -22.23 22.89 3.40
C GLN A 236 -21.57 23.80 2.36
N VAL A 237 -21.10 23.26 1.23
CA VAL A 237 -20.35 24.04 0.25
C VAL A 237 -21.25 24.57 -0.87
N VAL A 238 -22.09 23.73 -1.47
CA VAL A 238 -23.01 24.12 -2.56
C VAL A 238 -23.91 25.32 -2.19
N PRO A 239 -24.50 25.41 -0.98
CA PRO A 239 -25.29 26.59 -0.62
C PRO A 239 -24.50 27.91 -0.65
N LEU A 240 -23.19 27.86 -0.38
CA LEU A 240 -22.31 29.04 -0.38
C LEU A 240 -21.92 29.51 -1.80
N THR A 241 -22.16 28.64 -2.80
CA THR A 241 -21.83 28.95 -4.21
C THR A 241 -23.03 29.51 -4.99
N GLN A 242 -24.20 29.55 -4.38
CA GLN A 242 -25.40 30.14 -4.99
C GLN A 242 -25.24 31.65 -5.13
N GLY A 243 -25.19 32.14 -6.40
CA GLY A 243 -25.01 33.55 -6.72
C GLY A 243 -23.60 33.95 -7.16
N THR A 244 -22.64 33.05 -7.18
CA THR A 244 -21.33 33.28 -7.80
C THR A 244 -21.35 32.82 -9.26
N SER A 245 -21.08 33.73 -10.21
CA SER A 245 -20.74 33.36 -11.59
C SER A 245 -19.28 32.87 -11.61
N TRP A 246 -19.07 31.66 -12.05
CA TRP A 246 -17.75 31.02 -12.23
C TRP A 246 -17.20 31.23 -13.63
#